data_b3ca1cda937ac8a0b6c1a35ddba28eb6
#
_entry.id   b3ca1cda937ac8a0b6c1a35ddba28eb6
#
_cell.length_a   1.000
_cell.length_b   1.000
_cell.length_c   1.000
_cell.angle_alpha   90.00
_cell.angle_beta   90.00
_cell.angle_gamma   90.00
#
_symmetry.space_group_name_H-M   'P 1'
#
loop_
_entity.id
_entity.type
_entity.pdbx_description
1 polymer ?
#
loop_
_entity_poly.entity_id
_entity_poly.type
_entity_poly.pdbx_seq_one_letter_code
_entity_poly.pdbx_strand_id
1 'polypeptide(L)'
;AQIEAEGYYPALFGKNALSISNSTINATSTGDIAIFTRGNLSIENSKVEANAPQDKKGIKARKTTTINQSWITTTGDESYDSINDSVLFNGNDGKVIGNVTVIGEETVSSEKTLIISEGTTLTIPDKAKFTNNGTVVVNGTIINNGQITCTNHSGGKATCIQKAVCELCNQEYGDLLEHNYSTKWMNNEEIHWQECTVCHNHKDE
;
A
#
# COMPACT_ATOMS: atom_id res chain seq x y z
N ALA A 1 7.15 -20.87 -7.56
CA ALA A 1 6.69 -21.85 -6.56
C ALA A 1 5.87 -21.17 -5.47
N GLN A 2 4.98 -21.93 -4.83
CA GLN A 2 4.28 -21.53 -3.61
C GLN A 2 4.73 -22.44 -2.49
N ILE A 3 5.11 -21.86 -1.34
CA ILE A 3 5.57 -22.61 -0.15
C ILE A 3 4.88 -22.04 1.07
N GLU A 4 4.25 -22.92 1.84
CA GLU A 4 3.75 -22.65 3.18
C GLU A 4 4.56 -23.46 4.18
N ALA A 5 5.11 -22.82 5.19
CA ALA A 5 5.94 -23.46 6.20
C ALA A 5 5.62 -22.91 7.59
N GLU A 6 5.34 -23.81 8.53
CA GLU A 6 5.04 -23.46 9.92
C GLU A 6 5.88 -24.29 10.89
N GLY A 7 6.25 -23.72 12.03
CA GLY A 7 7.00 -24.44 13.06
C GLY A 7 7.33 -23.59 14.28
N TYR A 8 7.84 -24.24 15.32
CA TYR A 8 8.36 -23.58 16.52
C TYR A 8 9.78 -23.02 16.29
N TYR A 9 10.60 -23.72 15.49
CA TYR A 9 11.90 -23.29 14.99
C TYR A 9 11.75 -22.52 13.68
N PRO A 10 12.85 -22.02 13.05
CA PRO A 10 12.73 -21.38 11.75
C PRO A 10 11.93 -22.24 10.77
N ALA A 11 10.83 -21.66 10.27
CA ALA A 11 9.95 -22.36 9.34
C ALA A 11 10.66 -22.65 8.00
N LEU A 12 11.54 -21.73 7.60
CA LEU A 12 12.42 -21.91 6.44
C LEU A 12 13.87 -21.71 6.85
N PHE A 13 14.70 -22.74 6.64
CA PHE A 13 16.10 -22.74 7.09
C PHE A 13 17.10 -23.05 5.98
N GLY A 14 18.09 -22.15 5.82
CA GLY A 14 19.25 -22.36 4.95
C GLY A 14 20.52 -22.68 5.74
N LYS A 15 21.13 -23.85 5.52
CA LYS A 15 22.39 -24.25 6.22
C LYS A 15 23.57 -23.36 5.77
N ASN A 16 23.70 -23.07 4.49
CA ASN A 16 24.80 -22.29 3.92
C ASN A 16 24.30 -20.95 3.37
N ALA A 17 23.50 -21.00 2.33
CA ALA A 17 22.82 -19.87 1.72
C ALA A 17 21.37 -20.23 1.41
N LEU A 18 20.52 -19.22 1.23
CA LEU A 18 19.13 -19.38 0.83
C LEU A 18 18.84 -18.41 -0.30
N SER A 19 18.28 -18.91 -1.39
CA SER A 19 17.81 -18.10 -2.51
C SER A 19 16.31 -18.36 -2.72
N ILE A 20 15.53 -17.30 -2.77
CA ILE A 20 14.10 -17.29 -3.04
C ILE A 20 13.90 -16.47 -4.29
N SER A 21 13.40 -17.09 -5.36
CA SER A 21 13.18 -16.39 -6.62
C SER A 21 11.87 -16.82 -7.28
N ASN A 22 11.17 -15.87 -7.90
CA ASN A 22 9.92 -16.11 -8.64
C ASN A 22 8.91 -16.96 -7.83
N SER A 23 8.76 -16.65 -6.55
CA SER A 23 8.04 -17.52 -5.60
C SER A 23 7.14 -16.72 -4.66
N THR A 24 6.10 -17.39 -4.18
CA THR A 24 5.29 -16.92 -3.05
C THR A 24 5.60 -17.79 -1.85
N ILE A 25 6.05 -17.18 -0.76
CA ILE A 25 6.44 -17.83 0.49
C ILE A 25 5.60 -17.28 1.62
N ASN A 26 4.99 -18.17 2.37
CA ASN A 26 4.37 -17.87 3.65
C ASN A 26 5.06 -18.72 4.71
N ALA A 27 5.85 -18.08 5.57
CA ALA A 27 6.64 -18.71 6.60
C ALA A 27 6.23 -18.19 7.98
N THR A 28 5.77 -19.07 8.85
CA THR A 28 5.34 -18.71 10.21
C THR A 28 6.12 -19.52 11.24
N SER A 29 6.78 -18.82 12.17
CA SER A 29 7.39 -19.43 13.35
C SER A 29 6.70 -18.96 14.61
N THR A 30 6.38 -19.87 15.52
CA THR A 30 5.75 -19.55 16.80
C THR A 30 6.73 -19.35 17.94
N GLY A 31 8.02 -19.65 17.75
CA GLY A 31 9.03 -19.55 18.81
C GLY A 31 10.38 -18.95 18.39
N ASP A 32 10.63 -18.78 17.09
CA ASP A 32 11.92 -18.30 16.57
C ASP A 32 11.72 -17.41 15.32
N ILE A 33 12.78 -17.12 14.60
CA ILE A 33 12.80 -16.42 13.32
C ILE A 33 12.03 -17.25 12.28
N ALA A 34 11.19 -16.61 11.45
CA ALA A 34 10.42 -17.36 10.45
C ALA A 34 11.31 -17.86 9.29
N ILE A 35 12.18 -17.01 8.75
CA ILE A 35 13.12 -17.35 7.68
C ILE A 35 14.54 -17.09 8.17
N PHE A 36 15.36 -18.13 8.28
CA PHE A 36 16.73 -18.01 8.75
C PHE A 36 17.74 -18.71 7.85
N THR A 37 18.87 -18.08 7.61
CA THR A 37 20.03 -18.75 6.99
C THR A 37 21.34 -18.43 7.71
N ARG A 38 22.25 -19.43 7.74
CA ARG A 38 23.63 -19.23 8.25
C ARG A 38 24.55 -18.55 7.25
N GLY A 39 24.17 -18.43 6.00
CA GLY A 39 24.92 -17.73 4.96
C GLY A 39 24.22 -16.48 4.48
N ASN A 40 24.30 -16.24 3.18
CA ASN A 40 23.61 -15.17 2.50
C ASN A 40 22.15 -15.55 2.23
N LEU A 41 21.27 -14.55 2.26
CA LEU A 41 19.89 -14.62 1.78
C LEU A 41 19.75 -13.72 0.56
N SER A 42 19.18 -14.25 -0.52
CA SER A 42 18.74 -13.49 -1.68
C SER A 42 17.26 -13.73 -1.91
N ILE A 43 16.48 -12.65 -2.03
CA ILE A 43 15.06 -12.69 -2.38
C ILE A 43 14.88 -11.85 -3.63
N GLU A 44 14.36 -12.45 -4.69
CA GLU A 44 14.22 -11.81 -5.98
C GLU A 44 12.87 -12.15 -6.63
N ASN A 45 12.19 -11.12 -7.16
CA ASN A 45 10.94 -11.25 -7.90
C ASN A 45 9.91 -12.17 -7.16
N SER A 46 9.74 -11.94 -5.87
CA SER A 46 9.00 -12.83 -4.99
C SER A 46 8.08 -12.08 -4.02
N LYS A 47 7.02 -12.77 -3.61
CA LYS A 47 6.18 -12.36 -2.50
C LYS A 47 6.53 -13.19 -1.28
N VAL A 48 6.89 -12.54 -0.18
CA VAL A 48 7.31 -13.22 1.05
C VAL A 48 6.57 -12.63 2.23
N GLU A 49 5.89 -13.49 2.95
CA GLU A 49 5.32 -13.21 4.26
C GLU A 49 6.05 -14.04 5.31
N ALA A 50 6.69 -13.35 6.25
CA ALA A 50 7.53 -13.98 7.26
C ALA A 50 7.08 -13.55 8.66
N ASN A 51 6.26 -14.39 9.30
CA ASN A 51 5.65 -14.14 10.59
C ASN A 51 6.44 -14.81 11.71
N ALA A 52 6.88 -14.03 12.68
CA ALA A 52 7.60 -14.48 13.87
C ALA A 52 6.99 -13.84 15.13
N PRO A 53 7.29 -14.37 16.35
CA PRO A 53 6.94 -13.69 17.59
C PRO A 53 7.44 -12.24 17.62
N GLN A 54 6.74 -11.38 18.35
CA GLN A 54 7.00 -9.93 18.38
C GLN A 54 8.44 -9.56 18.81
N ASP A 55 9.13 -10.41 19.60
CA ASP A 55 10.51 -10.25 20.03
C ASP A 55 11.53 -10.86 19.06
N LYS A 56 11.08 -11.43 17.95
CA LYS A 56 11.90 -12.09 16.94
C LYS A 56 11.78 -11.37 15.60
N LYS A 57 12.79 -11.59 14.75
CA LYS A 57 12.78 -11.12 13.37
C LYS A 57 12.02 -12.10 12.48
N GLY A 58 11.23 -11.59 11.52
CA GLY A 58 10.62 -12.43 10.50
C GLY A 58 11.69 -13.07 9.59
N ILE A 59 12.68 -12.26 9.18
CA ILE A 59 13.75 -12.69 8.26
C ILE A 59 15.12 -12.37 8.87
N LYS A 60 16.07 -13.32 8.81
CA LYS A 60 17.46 -13.09 9.22
C LYS A 60 18.46 -13.95 8.45
N ALA A 61 19.53 -13.34 7.99
CA ALA A 61 20.74 -14.02 7.55
C ALA A 61 21.91 -13.76 8.53
N ARG A 62 22.84 -14.70 8.66
CA ARG A 62 24.08 -14.45 9.43
C ARG A 62 25.10 -13.64 8.66
N LYS A 63 25.03 -13.65 7.33
CA LYS A 63 25.88 -12.83 6.47
C LYS A 63 25.07 -11.69 5.88
N THR A 64 24.79 -11.70 4.59
CA THR A 64 24.10 -10.63 3.91
C THR A 64 22.67 -11.01 3.55
N THR A 65 21.77 -10.02 3.58
CA THR A 65 20.41 -10.13 3.06
C THR A 65 20.23 -9.11 1.93
N THR A 66 19.93 -9.61 0.74
CA THR A 66 19.61 -8.79 -0.44
C THR A 66 18.19 -9.07 -0.89
N ILE A 67 17.43 -8.01 -1.16
CA ILE A 67 16.05 -8.08 -1.62
C ILE A 67 15.92 -7.22 -2.87
N ASN A 68 15.34 -7.77 -3.93
CA ASN A 68 15.15 -7.09 -5.18
C ASN A 68 13.79 -7.45 -5.81
N GLN A 69 13.09 -6.46 -6.37
CA GLN A 69 11.83 -6.61 -7.09
C GLN A 69 10.80 -7.50 -6.35
N SER A 70 10.66 -7.30 -5.05
CA SER A 70 9.89 -8.21 -4.20
C SER A 70 8.90 -7.47 -3.31
N TRP A 71 7.84 -8.20 -2.91
CA TRP A 71 6.86 -7.74 -1.94
C TRP A 71 7.04 -8.51 -0.63
N ILE A 72 7.52 -7.81 0.39
CA ILE A 72 7.91 -8.41 1.66
C ILE A 72 7.00 -7.92 2.77
N THR A 73 6.47 -8.85 3.54
CA THR A 73 5.77 -8.59 4.81
C THR A 73 6.49 -9.34 5.92
N THR A 74 6.91 -8.63 6.95
CA THR A 74 7.58 -9.24 8.11
C THR A 74 6.99 -8.72 9.41
N THR A 75 7.26 -9.46 10.49
CA THR A 75 7.06 -9.01 11.87
C THR A 75 8.41 -8.67 12.50
N GLY A 76 8.43 -7.61 13.32
CA GLY A 76 9.65 -7.16 14.00
C GLY A 76 10.47 -6.14 13.20
N ASP A 77 11.45 -5.54 13.86
CA ASP A 77 12.32 -4.51 13.28
C ASP A 77 13.43 -5.18 12.44
N GLU A 78 13.32 -5.02 11.13
CA GLU A 78 14.17 -5.69 10.16
C GLU A 78 15.22 -4.73 9.59
N SER A 79 16.45 -5.20 9.51
CA SER A 79 17.53 -4.54 8.79
C SER A 79 18.08 -5.44 7.70
N TYR A 80 18.18 -4.90 6.49
CA TYR A 80 18.69 -5.62 5.34
C TYR A 80 19.91 -4.90 4.76
N ASP A 81 20.88 -5.64 4.20
CA ASP A 81 22.09 -5.07 3.62
C ASP A 81 21.80 -4.31 2.32
N SER A 82 20.83 -4.79 1.52
CA SER A 82 20.38 -4.14 0.31
C SER A 82 18.94 -4.46 0.02
N ILE A 83 18.13 -3.42 -0.27
CA ILE A 83 16.78 -3.53 -0.78
C ILE A 83 16.65 -2.62 -1.98
N ASN A 84 16.22 -3.16 -3.13
CA ASN A 84 16.00 -2.42 -4.35
C ASN A 84 14.63 -2.77 -4.94
N ASP A 85 13.96 -1.78 -5.50
CA ASP A 85 12.73 -1.90 -6.29
C ASP A 85 11.68 -2.83 -5.65
N SER A 86 11.48 -2.68 -4.34
CA SER A 86 10.68 -3.60 -3.52
C SER A 86 9.71 -2.87 -2.61
N VAL A 87 8.65 -3.56 -2.21
CA VAL A 87 7.78 -3.13 -1.10
C VAL A 87 8.16 -3.88 0.16
N LEU A 88 8.34 -3.15 1.24
CA LEU A 88 8.63 -3.71 2.55
C LEU A 88 7.58 -3.26 3.56
N PHE A 89 6.84 -4.22 4.12
CA PHE A 89 6.03 -4.04 5.32
C PHE A 89 6.77 -4.59 6.54
N ASN A 90 6.90 -3.74 7.55
CA ASN A 90 7.34 -4.12 8.89
C ASN A 90 6.14 -3.95 9.84
N GLY A 91 5.52 -5.06 10.21
CA GLY A 91 4.22 -5.04 10.86
C GLY A 91 3.17 -4.36 9.98
N ASN A 92 2.62 -3.24 10.47
CA ASN A 92 1.59 -2.49 9.76
C ASN A 92 2.14 -1.36 8.87
N ASP A 93 3.42 -1.02 9.01
CA ASP A 93 4.05 0.08 8.29
C ASP A 93 4.79 -0.42 7.04
N GLY A 94 4.31 -0.01 5.89
CA GLY A 94 4.83 -0.37 4.58
C GLY A 94 5.45 0.81 3.84
N LYS A 95 6.48 0.53 3.06
CA LYS A 95 7.11 1.53 2.19
C LYS A 95 7.49 0.94 0.84
N VAL A 96 7.37 1.78 -0.19
CA VAL A 96 7.94 1.52 -1.52
C VAL A 96 9.39 1.98 -1.55
N ILE A 97 10.27 1.17 -2.08
CA ILE A 97 11.71 1.43 -2.21
C ILE A 97 12.06 1.31 -3.69
N GLY A 98 12.53 2.40 -4.31
CA GLY A 98 12.86 2.45 -5.73
C GLY A 98 11.66 2.42 -6.65
N ASN A 99 11.78 1.69 -7.77
CA ASN A 99 10.75 1.57 -8.82
C ASN A 99 10.14 0.18 -8.80
N VAL A 100 9.03 0.04 -8.11
CA VAL A 100 8.37 -1.26 -7.89
C VAL A 100 7.34 -1.53 -8.97
N THR A 101 7.32 -2.76 -9.48
CA THR A 101 6.26 -3.28 -10.34
C THR A 101 5.46 -4.35 -9.58
N VAL A 102 4.14 -4.17 -9.49
CA VAL A 102 3.23 -5.14 -8.87
C VAL A 102 3.22 -6.44 -9.67
N ILE A 103 3.39 -7.56 -9.00
CA ILE A 103 3.39 -8.89 -9.62
C ILE A 103 2.08 -9.59 -9.29
N GLY A 104 1.23 -9.79 -10.31
CA GLY A 104 -0.05 -10.45 -10.12
C GLY A 104 -1.03 -9.63 -9.28
N GLU A 105 -1.39 -10.14 -8.10
CA GLU A 105 -2.35 -9.49 -7.20
C GLU A 105 -1.69 -9.14 -5.86
N GLU A 106 -1.73 -7.85 -5.49
CA GLU A 106 -1.23 -7.37 -4.22
C GLU A 106 -2.30 -6.60 -3.45
N THR A 107 -2.27 -6.72 -2.13
CA THR A 107 -3.26 -6.11 -1.23
C THR A 107 -2.59 -5.40 -0.07
N VAL A 108 -2.98 -4.16 0.15
CA VAL A 108 -2.76 -3.45 1.42
C VAL A 108 -3.94 -3.74 2.32
N SER A 109 -3.74 -4.54 3.37
CA SER A 109 -4.79 -4.95 4.30
C SER A 109 -5.29 -3.79 5.17
N SER A 110 -6.47 -3.92 5.78
CA SER A 110 -7.19 -2.84 6.48
C SER A 110 -6.39 -2.11 7.58
N GLU A 111 -5.49 -2.82 8.25
CA GLU A 111 -4.68 -2.24 9.33
C GLU A 111 -3.32 -1.71 8.86
N LYS A 112 -2.99 -1.92 7.58
CA LYS A 112 -1.69 -1.55 7.03
C LYS A 112 -1.71 -0.18 6.38
N THR A 113 -0.57 0.50 6.49
CA THR A 113 -0.27 1.75 5.78
C THR A 113 0.88 1.52 4.81
N LEU A 114 0.68 1.81 3.52
CA LEU A 114 1.74 1.83 2.52
C LEU A 114 2.10 3.26 2.15
N ILE A 115 3.36 3.62 2.27
CA ILE A 115 3.88 4.93 1.89
C ILE A 115 4.66 4.81 0.58
N ILE A 116 4.23 5.58 -0.42
CA ILE A 116 4.94 5.79 -1.68
C ILE A 116 5.61 7.16 -1.56
N SER A 117 6.89 7.17 -1.22
CA SER A 117 7.65 8.39 -0.94
C SER A 117 8.03 9.14 -2.22
N GLU A 118 8.36 10.42 -2.09
CA GLU A 118 8.93 11.21 -3.19
C GLU A 118 10.16 10.50 -3.78
N GLY A 119 10.25 10.49 -5.11
CA GLY A 119 11.32 9.79 -5.84
C GLY A 119 11.13 8.28 -5.99
N THR A 120 10.05 7.69 -5.45
CA THR A 120 9.72 6.28 -5.65
C THR A 120 8.52 6.12 -6.57
N THR A 121 8.43 4.96 -7.24
CA THR A 121 7.35 4.66 -8.19
C THR A 121 6.74 3.30 -7.89
N LEU A 122 5.40 3.23 -7.87
CA LEU A 122 4.65 1.97 -7.87
C LEU A 122 3.93 1.83 -9.21
N THR A 123 4.31 0.80 -9.98
CA THR A 123 3.69 0.50 -11.27
C THR A 123 2.76 -0.71 -11.13
N ILE A 124 1.50 -0.54 -11.54
CA ILE A 124 0.53 -1.61 -11.67
C ILE A 124 0.41 -1.91 -13.17
N PRO A 125 1.07 -2.98 -13.67
CA PRO A 125 1.07 -3.30 -15.09
C PRO A 125 -0.28 -3.88 -15.55
N ASP A 126 -0.47 -3.98 -16.87
CA ASP A 126 -1.63 -4.66 -17.46
C ASP A 126 -1.83 -6.05 -16.83
N LYS A 127 -3.09 -6.39 -16.52
CA LYS A 127 -3.52 -7.63 -15.83
C LYS A 127 -3.13 -7.78 -14.37
N ALA A 128 -2.31 -6.89 -13.82
CA ALA A 128 -2.07 -6.85 -12.37
C ALA A 128 -3.23 -6.18 -11.64
N LYS A 129 -3.41 -6.57 -10.39
CA LYS A 129 -4.44 -6.02 -9.51
C LYS A 129 -3.83 -5.52 -8.21
N PHE A 130 -4.14 -4.30 -7.86
CA PHE A 130 -3.76 -3.71 -6.58
C PHE A 130 -5.02 -3.36 -5.79
N THR A 131 -5.16 -3.95 -4.60
CA THR A 131 -6.32 -3.73 -3.73
C THR A 131 -5.90 -2.95 -2.49
N ASN A 132 -6.52 -1.80 -2.27
CA ASN A 132 -6.32 -1.02 -1.05
C ASN A 132 -7.53 -1.17 -0.12
N ASN A 133 -7.35 -1.95 0.96
CA ASN A 133 -8.29 -2.03 2.08
C ASN A 133 -7.79 -1.25 3.30
N GLY A 134 -6.53 -0.81 3.28
CA GLY A 134 -5.88 -0.03 4.35
C GLY A 134 -5.72 1.44 4.00
N THR A 135 -4.53 1.96 4.24
CA THR A 135 -4.15 3.33 3.91
C THR A 135 -3.00 3.33 2.91
N VAL A 136 -3.12 4.10 1.83
CA VAL A 136 -2.01 4.36 0.89
C VAL A 136 -1.75 5.85 0.87
N VAL A 137 -0.53 6.23 1.26
CA VAL A 137 -0.06 7.63 1.24
C VAL A 137 0.80 7.82 -0.01
N VAL A 138 0.37 8.69 -0.91
CA VAL A 138 1.04 8.90 -2.21
C VAL A 138 1.75 10.25 -2.19
N ASN A 139 3.07 10.23 -1.96
CA ASN A 139 3.96 11.38 -2.13
C ASN A 139 4.88 11.21 -3.36
N GLY A 140 4.95 10.00 -3.89
CA GLY A 140 5.71 9.63 -5.09
C GLY A 140 4.81 9.47 -6.32
N THR A 141 5.13 8.49 -7.16
CA THR A 141 4.44 8.26 -8.44
C THR A 141 3.72 6.92 -8.44
N ILE A 142 2.48 6.91 -8.96
CA ILE A 142 1.76 5.68 -9.32
C ILE A 142 1.56 5.66 -10.83
N ILE A 143 1.97 4.56 -11.48
CA ILE A 143 1.71 4.28 -12.89
C ILE A 143 0.70 3.13 -12.94
N ASN A 144 -0.54 3.43 -13.30
CA ASN A 144 -1.61 2.44 -13.36
C ASN A 144 -1.99 2.09 -14.80
N ASN A 145 -1.61 0.90 -15.23
CA ASN A 145 -2.04 0.28 -16.48
C ASN A 145 -2.91 -0.98 -16.22
N GLY A 146 -3.09 -1.35 -14.96
CA GLY A 146 -3.86 -2.51 -14.53
C GLY A 146 -5.15 -2.11 -13.80
N GLN A 147 -5.48 -2.83 -12.75
CA GLN A 147 -6.67 -2.59 -11.94
C GLN A 147 -6.31 -2.13 -10.53
N ILE A 148 -6.86 -0.99 -10.11
CA ILE A 148 -6.82 -0.55 -8.70
C ILE A 148 -8.25 -0.57 -8.14
N THR A 149 -8.41 -1.18 -6.96
CA THR A 149 -9.65 -1.15 -6.18
C THR A 149 -9.39 -0.65 -4.78
N CYS A 150 -10.26 0.18 -4.24
CA CYS A 150 -10.18 0.69 -2.89
C CYS A 150 -11.47 0.39 -2.13
N THR A 151 -11.36 -0.07 -0.90
CA THR A 151 -12.47 -0.06 0.07
C THR A 151 -12.35 1.14 1.01
N ASN A 152 -11.13 1.64 1.18
CA ASN A 152 -10.85 2.87 1.93
C ASN A 152 -10.38 3.95 0.94
N HIS A 153 -11.29 4.86 0.59
CA HIS A 153 -11.02 5.94 -0.34
C HIS A 153 -10.40 7.14 0.36
N SER A 154 -9.48 7.84 -0.31
CA SER A 154 -8.81 9.03 0.23
C SER A 154 -8.44 10.01 -0.88
N GLY A 155 -8.17 11.26 -0.47
CA GLY A 155 -7.82 12.35 -1.36
C GLY A 155 -9.04 12.96 -2.07
N GLY A 156 -8.78 13.96 -2.91
CA GLY A 156 -9.81 14.74 -3.57
C GLY A 156 -10.63 15.59 -2.61
N LYS A 157 -11.52 16.40 -3.18
CA LYS A 157 -12.44 17.25 -2.39
C LYS A 157 -13.83 17.19 -2.99
N ALA A 158 -14.83 16.90 -2.16
CA ALA A 158 -16.22 17.05 -2.55
C ALA A 158 -16.60 18.53 -2.68
N THR A 159 -17.57 18.78 -3.50
CA THR A 159 -18.29 20.07 -3.62
C THR A 159 -19.78 19.83 -3.45
N CYS A 160 -20.59 20.87 -3.56
CA CYS A 160 -22.05 20.72 -3.54
C CYS A 160 -22.64 20.12 -4.83
N ILE A 161 -21.84 19.93 -5.87
CA ILE A 161 -22.25 19.36 -7.17
C ILE A 161 -21.41 18.17 -7.60
N GLN A 162 -20.31 17.88 -6.92
CA GLN A 162 -19.42 16.77 -7.26
C GLN A 162 -18.90 16.09 -5.98
N LYS A 163 -18.95 14.77 -5.95
CA LYS A 163 -18.36 13.96 -4.89
C LYS A 163 -16.84 14.04 -4.94
N ALA A 164 -16.18 13.72 -3.81
CA ALA A 164 -14.75 13.53 -3.81
C ALA A 164 -14.36 12.38 -4.75
N VAL A 165 -13.23 12.53 -5.44
CA VAL A 165 -12.66 11.47 -6.29
C VAL A 165 -11.42 10.93 -5.62
N CYS A 166 -11.38 9.62 -5.39
CA CYS A 166 -10.23 8.96 -4.78
C CYS A 166 -8.99 9.13 -5.65
N GLU A 167 -7.90 9.65 -5.08
CA GLU A 167 -6.65 9.89 -5.82
C GLU A 167 -5.95 8.59 -6.24
N LEU A 168 -6.26 7.47 -5.58
CA LEU A 168 -5.65 6.18 -5.88
C LEU A 168 -6.40 5.40 -6.96
N CYS A 169 -7.74 5.28 -6.87
CA CYS A 169 -8.54 4.43 -7.77
C CYS A 169 -9.45 5.21 -8.72
N ASN A 170 -9.47 6.55 -8.63
CA ASN A 170 -10.30 7.45 -9.43
C ASN A 170 -11.82 7.23 -9.30
N GLN A 171 -12.28 6.56 -8.24
CA GLN A 171 -13.71 6.38 -7.96
C GLN A 171 -14.24 7.53 -7.13
N GLU A 172 -15.45 7.97 -7.43
CA GLU A 172 -16.19 8.91 -6.59
C GLU A 172 -16.57 8.25 -5.26
N TYR A 173 -16.48 9.02 -4.17
CA TYR A 173 -16.82 8.55 -2.83
C TYR A 173 -17.35 9.66 -1.93
N GLY A 174 -17.96 9.27 -0.80
CA GLY A 174 -18.56 10.20 0.15
C GLY A 174 -19.81 10.87 -0.39
N ASP A 175 -20.23 11.93 0.27
CA ASP A 175 -21.42 12.70 -0.05
C ASP A 175 -21.06 14.07 -0.65
N LEU A 176 -22.01 14.68 -1.35
CA LEU A 176 -21.92 16.09 -1.77
C LEU A 176 -21.92 16.98 -0.51
N LEU A 177 -21.18 18.07 -0.57
CA LEU A 177 -21.24 19.08 0.48
C LEU A 177 -22.54 19.88 0.39
N GLU A 178 -22.94 20.47 1.50
CA GLU A 178 -24.03 21.44 1.49
C GLU A 178 -23.65 22.69 0.68
N HIS A 179 -24.68 23.37 0.17
CA HIS A 179 -24.46 24.64 -0.52
C HIS A 179 -24.00 25.72 0.45
N ASN A 180 -22.90 26.36 0.13
CA ASN A 180 -22.40 27.52 0.87
C ASN A 180 -22.91 28.81 0.21
N TYR A 181 -24.04 29.29 0.70
CA TYR A 181 -24.65 30.52 0.15
C TYR A 181 -23.92 31.76 0.64
N SER A 182 -23.74 32.72 -0.30
CA SER A 182 -23.20 34.04 -0.01
C SER A 182 -24.10 34.75 1.03
N THR A 183 -23.51 35.51 1.91
CA THR A 183 -24.25 36.40 2.82
C THR A 183 -24.82 37.62 2.08
N LYS A 184 -24.37 37.89 0.84
CA LYS A 184 -24.85 39.00 0.00
C LYS A 184 -26.10 38.55 -0.75
N TRP A 185 -27.18 39.26 -0.54
CA TRP A 185 -28.40 39.14 -1.31
C TRP A 185 -28.26 39.77 -2.70
N MET A 186 -28.67 39.04 -3.70
CA MET A 186 -28.85 39.46 -5.06
C MET A 186 -30.34 39.73 -5.31
N ASN A 187 -30.68 40.54 -6.27
CA ASN A 187 -32.06 40.82 -6.63
C ASN A 187 -32.23 41.19 -8.09
N ASN A 188 -33.41 40.96 -8.59
CA ASN A 188 -33.95 41.55 -9.79
C ASN A 188 -35.31 42.24 -9.48
N GLU A 189 -36.12 42.55 -10.46
CA GLU A 189 -37.41 43.21 -10.27
C GLU A 189 -38.48 42.32 -9.59
N GLU A 190 -38.25 40.97 -9.54
CA GLU A 190 -39.24 39.99 -9.10
C GLU A 190 -38.84 39.23 -7.84
N ILE A 191 -37.55 38.90 -7.70
CA ILE A 191 -37.08 38.00 -6.60
C ILE A 191 -35.78 38.50 -5.97
N HIS A 192 -35.57 38.07 -4.72
CA HIS A 192 -34.28 38.15 -4.01
C HIS A 192 -33.73 36.76 -3.82
N TRP A 193 -32.40 36.58 -3.94
CA TRP A 193 -31.77 35.29 -3.73
C TRP A 193 -30.35 35.41 -3.15
N GLN A 194 -29.90 34.34 -2.51
CA GLN A 194 -28.49 34.13 -2.21
C GLN A 194 -27.93 33.10 -3.19
N GLU A 195 -26.71 33.32 -3.62
CA GLU A 195 -26.04 32.47 -4.59
C GLU A 195 -25.01 31.59 -3.89
N CYS A 196 -24.98 30.30 -4.21
CA CYS A 196 -23.94 29.40 -3.74
C CYS A 196 -22.58 29.81 -4.33
N THR A 197 -21.59 29.99 -3.48
CA THR A 197 -20.24 30.43 -3.86
C THR A 197 -19.47 29.46 -4.74
N VAL A 198 -19.97 28.22 -4.91
CA VAL A 198 -19.31 27.15 -5.67
C VAL A 198 -20.06 26.80 -6.95
N CYS A 199 -21.38 26.57 -6.88
CA CYS A 199 -22.15 26.08 -8.01
C CYS A 199 -23.11 27.12 -8.59
N HIS A 200 -23.20 28.30 -7.99
CA HIS A 200 -24.09 29.40 -8.39
C HIS A 200 -25.60 29.08 -8.32
N ASN A 201 -25.95 27.95 -7.67
CA ASN A 201 -27.36 27.68 -7.39
C ASN A 201 -27.93 28.75 -6.44
N HIS A 202 -29.19 29.06 -6.64
CA HIS A 202 -29.90 30.08 -5.87
C HIS A 202 -30.64 29.47 -4.69
N LYS A 203 -30.71 30.20 -3.60
CA LYS A 203 -31.62 30.00 -2.50
C LYS A 203 -32.47 31.23 -2.40
N ASP A 204 -33.76 31.11 -2.76
CA ASP A 204 -34.74 32.17 -2.68
C ASP A 204 -35.19 32.37 -1.22
N GLU A 205 -35.70 33.53 -0.90
CA GLU A 205 -36.31 33.84 0.40
C GLU A 205 -37.69 33.21 0.53
#